data_20b3383dd214fcac239801bd38c9bbd4
#
_entry.id   20b3383dd214fcac239801bd38c9bbd4
#
_cell.length_a   1.000
_cell.length_b   1.000
_cell.length_c   1.000
_cell.angle_alpha   90.00
_cell.angle_beta   90.00
_cell.angle_gamma   90.00
#
_symmetry.space_group_name_H-M   'P 1'
#
loop_
_entity.id
_entity.type
_entity.pdbx_description
1 polymer ?
#
loop_
_entity_poly.entity_id
_entity_poly.type
_entity_poly.pdbx_seq_one_letter_code
_entity_poly.pdbx_strand_id
1 'polypeptide(L)'
;MELRSQKLRELAPEIDPLRLGTGWKLEDLSKPQIIIESTFGDSHPGSGHLLTLVEEAKKGVAKAGGFGARYFCTDICDGESQGHDGINYSLPSRDMIANMIEIHANATPFDGGVFIASCDKGMPSHLMAIGRINIPSIVVTGGVMDAGPDLLTLEQIGKYDAMCKRGEITEEKLTFYKHNACPSCGACSFMGTASTMQVMAEALGLMLPGSALMPATSPDLLEFAKKAGEQAVWLAKNDLKPSDIVTMKSFENAIMVHAAISGSTNSLLHIPAIAKEFGIELDADTFDRLHRGAHYLLNIRPAGEWPAQFFYYAGGVPTIMEEIKDMLHLDVMTVTGKTLGENLEDLKKNGFYDKCQSYLDKWNLKREDIIRPFDKPFGTDGSIAILKGNLAPDGAVVKHTVVPKEMFNAVLRARPYDCEEDAIHAVLTHEIKPGDAVIIRYEGPKGSGMPEMFYTTEAIASDAELGASIALL
;
A
#
# COMPACT_ATOMS: atom_id res chain seq x y z
N MET A 1 22.92 -24.05 9.76
CA MET A 1 23.58 -22.94 9.02
C MET A 1 24.17 -21.97 10.04
N GLU A 2 25.33 -21.41 9.78
CA GLU A 2 25.93 -20.37 10.62
C GLU A 2 25.22 -19.02 10.38
N LEU A 3 24.79 -18.39 11.46
CA LEU A 3 24.12 -17.09 11.37
C LEU A 3 25.10 -15.99 10.94
N ARG A 4 24.66 -15.08 10.07
CA ARG A 4 25.46 -13.95 9.59
C ARG A 4 26.01 -13.10 10.74
N SER A 5 25.18 -12.85 11.76
CA SER A 5 25.58 -12.09 12.94
C SER A 5 26.74 -12.73 13.69
N GLN A 6 26.77 -14.05 13.82
CA GLN A 6 27.84 -14.76 14.54
C GLN A 6 29.18 -14.69 13.78
N LYS A 7 29.13 -14.91 12.46
CA LYS A 7 30.31 -14.80 11.60
C LYS A 7 30.92 -13.39 11.64
N LEU A 8 30.07 -12.34 11.64
CA LEU A 8 30.55 -10.95 11.68
C LEU A 8 31.11 -10.57 13.05
N ARG A 9 30.63 -11.16 14.14
CA ARG A 9 31.21 -10.99 15.49
C ARG A 9 32.63 -11.55 15.60
N GLU A 10 32.92 -12.62 14.89
CA GLU A 10 34.31 -13.17 14.84
C GLU A 10 35.25 -12.25 14.06
N LEU A 11 34.76 -11.57 13.03
CA LEU A 11 35.53 -10.63 12.21
C LEU A 11 35.72 -9.26 12.88
N ALA A 12 34.77 -8.82 13.69
CA ALA A 12 34.76 -7.52 14.33
C ALA A 12 34.37 -7.65 15.82
N PRO A 13 35.37 -7.99 16.69
CA PRO A 13 35.10 -8.28 18.11
C PRO A 13 34.56 -7.08 18.89
N GLU A 14 34.69 -5.87 18.37
CA GLU A 14 34.11 -4.65 18.94
C GLU A 14 32.58 -4.64 18.95
N ILE A 15 31.93 -5.47 18.15
CA ILE A 15 30.46 -5.60 18.11
C ILE A 15 29.91 -5.99 19.49
N ASP A 16 30.56 -6.93 20.16
CA ASP A 16 30.08 -7.46 21.43
C ASP A 16 30.02 -6.37 22.54
N PRO A 17 31.11 -5.64 22.88
CA PRO A 17 31.04 -4.59 23.88
C PRO A 17 30.11 -3.44 23.49
N LEU A 18 29.98 -3.10 22.19
CA LEU A 18 29.03 -2.08 21.73
C LEU A 18 27.59 -2.51 21.96
N ARG A 19 27.26 -3.79 21.68
CA ARG A 19 25.92 -4.36 21.97
C ARG A 19 25.64 -4.37 23.48
N LEU A 20 26.59 -4.83 24.29
CA LEU A 20 26.45 -4.82 25.75
C LEU A 20 26.24 -3.42 26.29
N GLY A 21 26.92 -2.41 25.73
CA GLY A 21 26.75 -0.99 26.07
C GLY A 21 25.35 -0.43 25.79
N THR A 22 24.57 -1.08 24.91
CA THR A 22 23.17 -0.72 24.65
C THR A 22 22.18 -1.55 25.48
N GLY A 23 22.66 -2.33 26.45
CA GLY A 23 21.84 -3.10 27.37
C GLY A 23 21.54 -4.53 26.95
N TRP A 24 22.19 -5.05 25.89
CA TRP A 24 22.13 -6.48 25.57
C TRP A 24 22.82 -7.28 26.66
N LYS A 25 22.35 -8.52 26.89
CA LYS A 25 23.01 -9.46 27.78
C LYS A 25 23.98 -10.36 26.99
N LEU A 26 24.94 -10.98 27.69
CA LEU A 26 25.87 -11.91 27.07
C LEU A 26 25.14 -13.05 26.33
N GLU A 27 24.06 -13.55 26.89
CA GLU A 27 23.21 -14.59 26.29
C GLU A 27 22.51 -14.15 25.00
N ASP A 28 22.29 -12.82 24.80
CA ASP A 28 21.63 -12.30 23.63
C ASP A 28 22.54 -12.27 22.42
N LEU A 29 23.85 -12.16 22.64
CA LEU A 29 24.85 -12.05 21.56
C LEU A 29 24.90 -13.29 20.66
N SER A 30 24.55 -14.48 21.19
CA SER A 30 24.53 -15.74 20.45
C SER A 30 23.18 -16.08 19.79
N LYS A 31 22.14 -15.28 20.06
CA LYS A 31 20.80 -15.45 19.47
C LYS A 31 20.76 -14.94 18.03
N PRO A 32 19.82 -15.43 17.20
CA PRO A 32 19.51 -14.77 15.93
C PRO A 32 19.19 -13.29 16.15
N GLN A 33 19.87 -12.41 15.42
CA GLN A 33 19.73 -10.95 15.53
C GLN A 33 18.81 -10.46 14.43
N ILE A 34 17.67 -9.89 14.81
CA ILE A 34 16.61 -9.45 13.91
C ILE A 34 16.51 -7.93 13.93
N ILE A 35 16.68 -7.28 12.77
CA ILE A 35 16.36 -5.87 12.63
C ILE A 35 14.83 -5.72 12.63
N ILE A 36 14.32 -4.76 13.38
CA ILE A 36 12.91 -4.34 13.31
C ILE A 36 12.92 -2.89 12.84
N GLU A 37 12.71 -2.73 11.54
CA GLU A 37 12.73 -1.44 10.86
C GLU A 37 11.32 -0.91 10.70
N SER A 38 11.11 0.40 10.92
CA SER A 38 9.77 0.98 10.80
C SER A 38 9.81 2.44 10.36
N THR A 39 8.74 2.86 9.67
CA THR A 39 8.48 4.27 9.34
C THR A 39 7.81 5.03 10.49
N PHE A 40 7.88 4.55 11.73
CA PHE A 40 7.31 5.24 12.88
C PHE A 40 7.70 6.73 12.93
N GLY A 41 6.72 7.59 13.20
CA GLY A 41 6.86 9.02 13.46
C GLY A 41 5.52 9.61 13.88
N ASP A 42 5.52 10.71 14.63
CA ASP A 42 4.32 11.27 15.28
C ASP A 42 3.55 12.26 14.42
N SER A 43 4.00 12.54 13.17
CA SER A 43 3.42 13.65 12.41
C SER A 43 2.07 13.32 11.76
N HIS A 44 1.79 12.05 11.47
CA HIS A 44 0.55 11.66 10.79
C HIS A 44 -0.01 10.31 11.28
N PRO A 45 -1.32 10.06 11.10
CA PRO A 45 -1.98 8.86 11.63
C PRO A 45 -1.51 7.56 10.99
N GLY A 46 -0.94 7.60 9.79
CA GLY A 46 -0.39 6.43 9.11
C GLY A 46 0.82 5.82 9.81
N SER A 47 1.63 6.62 10.51
CA SER A 47 2.89 6.18 11.13
C SER A 47 2.89 6.22 12.66
N GLY A 48 2.07 7.09 13.29
CA GLY A 48 2.15 7.34 14.74
C GLY A 48 1.94 6.10 15.63
N HIS A 49 1.16 5.12 15.20
CA HIS A 49 0.89 3.91 15.95
C HIS A 49 1.91 2.76 15.73
N LEU A 50 2.79 2.88 14.74
CA LEU A 50 3.70 1.80 14.33
C LEU A 50 4.68 1.39 15.43
N LEU A 51 5.01 2.29 16.37
CA LEU A 51 5.86 1.94 17.52
C LEU A 51 5.27 0.79 18.33
N THR A 52 3.94 0.72 18.48
CA THR A 52 3.27 -0.37 19.19
C THR A 52 3.46 -1.70 18.46
N LEU A 53 3.40 -1.70 17.11
CA LEU A 53 3.65 -2.90 16.30
C LEU A 53 5.12 -3.34 16.38
N VAL A 54 6.06 -2.38 16.42
CA VAL A 54 7.50 -2.64 16.63
C VAL A 54 7.72 -3.36 17.97
N GLU A 55 7.07 -2.90 19.05
CA GLU A 55 7.20 -3.54 20.37
C GLU A 55 6.58 -4.95 20.40
N GLU A 56 5.45 -5.17 19.73
CA GLU A 56 4.87 -6.51 19.63
C GLU A 56 5.73 -7.44 18.78
N ALA A 57 6.26 -6.98 17.65
CA ALA A 57 7.21 -7.76 16.85
C ALA A 57 8.45 -8.14 17.66
N LYS A 58 8.99 -7.20 18.45
CA LYS A 58 10.13 -7.47 19.35
C LYS A 58 9.81 -8.55 20.39
N LYS A 59 8.60 -8.54 20.98
CA LYS A 59 8.14 -9.61 21.88
C LYS A 59 8.08 -10.96 21.15
N GLY A 60 7.60 -10.98 19.91
CA GLY A 60 7.58 -12.18 19.07
C GLY A 60 8.97 -12.73 18.80
N VAL A 61 9.91 -11.87 18.40
CA VAL A 61 11.32 -12.23 18.20
C VAL A 61 11.91 -12.86 19.47
N ALA A 62 11.69 -12.23 20.63
CA ALA A 62 12.18 -12.74 21.91
C ALA A 62 11.56 -14.10 22.26
N LYS A 63 10.26 -14.27 22.04
CA LYS A 63 9.53 -15.54 22.28
C LYS A 63 10.09 -16.70 21.43
N ALA A 64 10.51 -16.42 20.20
CA ALA A 64 11.11 -17.41 19.29
C ALA A 64 12.61 -17.66 19.55
N GLY A 65 13.18 -17.00 20.56
CA GLY A 65 14.59 -17.15 20.95
C GLY A 65 15.55 -16.31 20.13
N GLY A 66 15.09 -15.23 19.48
CA GLY A 66 15.92 -14.24 18.82
C GLY A 66 16.13 -13.00 19.70
N PHE A 67 16.87 -12.02 19.18
CA PHE A 67 17.01 -10.69 19.74
C PHE A 67 16.68 -9.61 18.70
N GLY A 68 15.69 -8.76 18.98
CA GLY A 68 15.21 -7.71 18.09
C GLY A 68 15.83 -6.35 18.39
N ALA A 69 16.43 -5.71 17.38
CA ALA A 69 16.95 -4.35 17.44
C ALA A 69 16.09 -3.41 16.59
N ARG A 70 15.63 -2.29 17.18
CA ARG A 70 14.76 -1.31 16.51
C ARG A 70 15.58 -0.30 15.72
N TYR A 71 15.12 -0.02 14.51
CA TYR A 71 15.58 1.06 13.66
C TYR A 71 14.39 1.80 13.07
N PHE A 72 14.56 3.06 12.70
CA PHE A 72 13.48 3.91 12.20
C PHE A 72 13.95 4.78 11.04
N CYS A 73 13.15 4.79 9.96
CA CYS A 73 13.24 5.70 8.83
C CYS A 73 11.85 6.30 8.59
N THR A 74 11.50 7.34 9.33
CA THR A 74 10.19 7.97 9.31
C THR A 74 9.80 8.42 7.90
N ASP A 75 8.57 8.13 7.48
CA ASP A 75 8.01 8.59 6.22
C ASP A 75 7.26 9.92 6.35
N ILE A 76 6.85 10.48 5.21
CA ILE A 76 5.97 11.65 5.14
C ILE A 76 4.55 11.20 4.80
N CYS A 77 3.56 12.05 5.06
CA CYS A 77 2.19 11.84 4.65
C CYS A 77 1.89 12.58 3.35
N ASP A 78 1.56 11.85 2.29
CA ASP A 78 1.17 12.47 1.02
C ASP A 78 -0.08 13.35 1.18
N GLY A 79 -1.04 12.95 2.04
CA GLY A 79 -2.22 13.76 2.33
C GLY A 79 -1.93 15.11 2.99
N GLU A 80 -0.90 15.21 3.83
CA GLU A 80 -0.45 16.46 4.43
C GLU A 80 0.41 17.30 3.46
N SER A 81 1.04 16.65 2.49
CA SER A 81 1.95 17.28 1.52
C SER A 81 1.24 17.80 0.28
N GLN A 82 0.01 17.39 0.01
CA GLN A 82 -0.74 17.78 -1.20
C GLN A 82 -1.22 19.22 -1.17
N GLY A 83 -1.35 19.83 -2.38
CA GLY A 83 -1.80 21.21 -2.55
C GLY A 83 -0.76 22.27 -2.25
N HIS A 84 0.50 21.89 -2.14
CA HIS A 84 1.66 22.79 -2.00
C HIS A 84 2.96 22.05 -2.34
N ASP A 85 4.08 22.75 -2.42
CA ASP A 85 5.40 22.23 -2.81
C ASP A 85 5.91 21.05 -1.96
N GLY A 86 5.28 20.77 -0.82
CA GLY A 86 5.60 19.60 0.03
C GLY A 86 5.48 18.27 -0.70
N ILE A 87 4.56 18.15 -1.66
CA ILE A 87 4.34 16.92 -2.41
C ILE A 87 5.53 16.54 -3.30
N ASN A 88 6.38 17.51 -3.67
CA ASN A 88 7.58 17.28 -4.45
C ASN A 88 8.61 16.41 -3.72
N TYR A 89 8.51 16.27 -2.40
CA TYR A 89 9.34 15.37 -1.58
C TYR A 89 8.80 13.94 -1.50
N SER A 90 7.60 13.68 -1.98
CA SER A 90 6.93 12.38 -1.82
C SER A 90 7.74 11.25 -2.47
N LEU A 91 7.94 11.25 -3.76
CA LEU A 91 8.70 10.19 -4.44
C LEU A 91 10.18 10.13 -4.02
N PRO A 92 10.90 11.26 -3.85
CA PRO A 92 12.25 11.24 -3.31
C PRO A 92 12.35 10.58 -1.92
N SER A 93 11.35 10.76 -1.04
CA SER A 93 11.33 10.14 0.30
C SER A 93 11.34 8.61 0.21
N ARG A 94 10.63 8.01 -0.75
CA ARG A 94 10.65 6.56 -1.00
C ARG A 94 12.07 6.03 -1.18
N ASP A 95 12.82 6.68 -2.06
CA ASP A 95 14.17 6.23 -2.41
C ASP A 95 15.16 6.48 -1.26
N MET A 96 15.00 7.60 -0.54
CA MET A 96 15.83 7.90 0.62
C MET A 96 15.59 6.92 1.77
N ILE A 97 14.34 6.56 2.06
CA ILE A 97 13.99 5.54 3.07
C ILE A 97 14.59 4.19 2.68
N ALA A 98 14.44 3.76 1.42
CA ALA A 98 15.03 2.50 0.95
C ALA A 98 16.57 2.48 1.12
N ASN A 99 17.25 3.59 0.82
CA ASN A 99 18.69 3.73 1.01
C ASN A 99 19.09 3.65 2.50
N MET A 100 18.33 4.30 3.39
CA MET A 100 18.62 4.27 4.83
C MET A 100 18.43 2.87 5.42
N ILE A 101 17.35 2.16 5.04
CA ILE A 101 17.11 0.78 5.46
C ILE A 101 18.26 -0.13 5.00
N GLU A 102 18.71 0.01 3.75
CA GLU A 102 19.86 -0.73 3.23
C GLU A 102 21.13 -0.47 4.05
N ILE A 103 21.39 0.80 4.40
CA ILE A 103 22.53 1.18 5.25
C ILE A 103 22.40 0.52 6.63
N HIS A 104 21.26 0.61 7.29
CA HIS A 104 21.03 0.02 8.61
C HIS A 104 21.27 -1.49 8.61
N ALA A 105 20.71 -2.20 7.63
CA ALA A 105 20.76 -3.65 7.56
C ALA A 105 22.13 -4.19 7.14
N ASN A 106 22.91 -3.44 6.34
CA ASN A 106 24.21 -3.86 5.86
C ASN A 106 25.38 -3.39 6.73
N ALA A 107 25.28 -2.21 7.35
CA ALA A 107 26.30 -1.72 8.29
C ALA A 107 26.28 -2.49 9.61
N THR A 108 25.17 -3.15 9.95
CA THR A 108 24.99 -3.91 11.17
C THR A 108 24.66 -5.38 10.83
N PRO A 109 25.29 -6.35 11.50
CA PRO A 109 25.09 -7.76 11.19
C PRO A 109 23.74 -8.27 11.73
N PHE A 110 22.73 -8.34 10.87
CA PHE A 110 21.43 -8.95 11.15
C PHE A 110 21.25 -10.25 10.37
N ASP A 111 20.55 -11.21 10.97
CA ASP A 111 20.24 -12.52 10.39
C ASP A 111 18.90 -12.54 9.65
N GLY A 112 18.05 -11.57 9.96
CA GLY A 112 16.76 -11.39 9.33
C GLY A 112 16.13 -10.08 9.78
N GLY A 113 14.91 -9.75 9.26
CA GLY A 113 14.23 -8.51 9.54
C GLY A 113 12.70 -8.61 9.60
N VAL A 114 12.10 -7.74 10.42
CA VAL A 114 10.68 -7.37 10.38
C VAL A 114 10.60 -5.93 9.90
N PHE A 115 9.87 -5.69 8.84
CA PHE A 115 9.75 -4.40 8.18
C PHE A 115 8.33 -3.87 8.33
N ILE A 116 8.16 -2.73 9.02
CA ILE A 116 6.86 -2.23 9.48
C ILE A 116 6.59 -0.87 8.88
N ALA A 117 5.63 -0.79 7.97
CA ALA A 117 5.23 0.45 7.30
C ALA A 117 3.71 0.47 7.04
N SER A 118 3.18 1.62 6.67
CA SER A 118 1.74 1.78 6.46
C SER A 118 1.41 2.67 5.27
N CYS A 119 2.11 3.80 5.10
CA CYS A 119 1.72 4.88 4.21
C CYS A 119 2.32 4.76 2.80
N ASP A 120 1.99 5.72 1.94
CA ASP A 120 2.17 5.71 0.48
C ASP A 120 3.60 5.42 0.02
N LYS A 121 4.59 6.03 0.66
CA LYS A 121 6.00 5.88 0.28
C LYS A 121 6.77 4.96 1.22
N GLY A 122 6.32 4.82 2.47
CA GLY A 122 6.90 3.89 3.44
C GLY A 122 6.76 2.43 3.01
N MET A 123 5.60 2.03 2.50
CA MET A 123 5.39 0.65 2.04
C MET A 123 6.28 0.26 0.86
N PRO A 124 6.29 0.97 -0.28
CA PRO A 124 7.14 0.60 -1.40
C PRO A 124 8.63 0.72 -1.08
N SER A 125 9.06 1.67 -0.25
CA SER A 125 10.47 1.79 0.17
C SER A 125 10.97 0.56 0.92
N HIS A 126 10.16 0.01 1.83
CA HIS A 126 10.49 -1.21 2.56
C HIS A 126 10.58 -2.42 1.62
N LEU A 127 9.66 -2.54 0.67
CA LEU A 127 9.70 -3.62 -0.33
C LEU A 127 10.92 -3.51 -1.25
N MET A 128 11.31 -2.30 -1.66
CA MET A 128 12.56 -2.05 -2.40
C MET A 128 13.78 -2.45 -1.58
N ALA A 129 13.86 -1.98 -0.32
CA ALA A 129 14.97 -2.31 0.57
C ALA A 129 15.10 -3.81 0.82
N ILE A 130 13.98 -4.53 1.01
CA ILE A 130 13.96 -5.99 1.18
C ILE A 130 14.59 -6.69 -0.04
N GLY A 131 14.29 -6.23 -1.27
CA GLY A 131 14.92 -6.76 -2.48
C GLY A 131 16.43 -6.55 -2.50
N ARG A 132 16.90 -5.35 -2.14
CA ARG A 132 18.33 -5.00 -2.12
C ARG A 132 19.13 -5.77 -1.09
N ILE A 133 18.65 -5.83 0.15
CA ILE A 133 19.38 -6.44 1.27
C ILE A 133 19.32 -7.96 1.24
N ASN A 134 18.27 -8.53 0.73
CA ASN A 134 18.02 -9.97 0.55
C ASN A 134 18.38 -10.83 1.78
N ILE A 135 18.09 -10.34 2.98
CA ILE A 135 18.13 -11.16 4.21
C ILE A 135 16.74 -11.74 4.49
N PRO A 136 16.60 -12.86 5.21
CA PRO A 136 15.31 -13.40 5.62
C PRO A 136 14.40 -12.32 6.19
N SER A 137 13.27 -12.01 5.55
CA SER A 137 12.48 -10.81 5.83
C SER A 137 10.99 -11.09 5.82
N ILE A 138 10.26 -10.37 6.68
CA ILE A 138 8.80 -10.36 6.72
C ILE A 138 8.29 -8.93 6.88
N VAL A 139 7.17 -8.62 6.23
CA VAL A 139 6.51 -7.31 6.29
C VAL A 139 5.32 -7.36 7.26
N VAL A 140 5.14 -6.28 8.01
CA VAL A 140 3.94 -6.00 8.81
C VAL A 140 3.39 -4.65 8.36
N THR A 141 2.14 -4.60 8.01
CA THR A 141 1.49 -3.33 7.64
C THR A 141 0.80 -2.70 8.83
N GLY A 142 0.78 -1.36 8.86
CA GLY A 142 0.09 -0.61 9.91
C GLY A 142 -1.44 -0.65 9.80
N GLY A 143 -1.98 -1.29 8.76
CA GLY A 143 -3.42 -1.36 8.55
C GLY A 143 -4.04 -0.04 8.10
N VAL A 144 -5.37 0.04 8.18
CA VAL A 144 -6.14 1.22 7.77
C VAL A 144 -6.89 1.83 8.95
N MET A 145 -7.14 3.14 8.89
CA MET A 145 -7.97 3.81 9.88
C MET A 145 -9.44 3.40 9.77
N ASP A 146 -10.18 3.53 10.85
CA ASP A 146 -11.63 3.40 10.84
C ASP A 146 -12.28 4.54 10.04
N ALA A 147 -13.46 4.31 9.50
CA ALA A 147 -14.26 5.37 8.91
C ALA A 147 -14.92 6.22 10.01
N GLY A 148 -15.11 7.51 9.73
CA GLY A 148 -15.85 8.42 10.58
C GLY A 148 -17.38 8.20 10.54
N PRO A 149 -18.16 9.07 11.19
CA PRO A 149 -19.61 9.01 11.17
C PRO A 149 -20.15 8.96 9.74
N ASP A 150 -21.21 8.19 9.52
CA ASP A 150 -21.82 7.97 8.20
C ASP A 150 -20.83 7.47 7.13
N LEU A 151 -19.83 6.69 7.57
CA LEU A 151 -18.75 6.16 6.72
C LEU A 151 -17.92 7.27 6.06
N LEU A 152 -17.76 8.41 6.72
CA LEU A 152 -16.93 9.51 6.27
C LEU A 152 -15.45 9.07 6.20
N THR A 153 -14.78 9.43 5.11
CA THR A 153 -13.38 9.12 4.85
C THR A 153 -12.63 10.34 4.32
N LEU A 154 -11.30 10.36 4.47
CA LEU A 154 -10.47 11.53 4.20
C LEU A 154 -10.58 12.04 2.75
N GLU A 155 -10.68 11.15 1.78
CA GLU A 155 -10.75 11.52 0.35
C GLU A 155 -11.99 12.33 -0.03
N GLN A 156 -12.95 12.47 0.87
CA GLN A 156 -14.15 13.28 0.64
C GLN A 156 -13.97 14.75 1.06
N ILE A 157 -12.91 15.07 1.80
CA ILE A 157 -12.73 16.39 2.43
C ILE A 157 -12.49 17.48 1.39
N GLY A 158 -11.66 17.24 0.38
CA GLY A 158 -11.44 18.22 -0.68
C GLY A 158 -12.70 18.55 -1.46
N LYS A 159 -13.55 17.54 -1.74
CA LYS A 159 -14.88 17.76 -2.32
C LYS A 159 -15.74 18.67 -1.43
N TYR A 160 -15.80 18.41 -0.12
CA TYR A 160 -16.58 19.23 0.81
C TYR A 160 -16.01 20.63 0.96
N ASP A 161 -14.69 20.80 0.91
CA ASP A 161 -14.04 22.11 0.92
C ASP A 161 -14.43 22.94 -0.33
N ALA A 162 -14.41 22.33 -1.52
CA ALA A 162 -14.84 22.97 -2.75
C ALA A 162 -16.35 23.34 -2.72
N MET A 163 -17.19 22.46 -2.19
CA MET A 163 -18.62 22.75 -1.99
C MET A 163 -18.84 23.93 -1.02
N CYS A 164 -18.04 24.01 0.05
CA CYS A 164 -18.10 25.14 0.98
C CYS A 164 -17.68 26.44 0.31
N LYS A 165 -16.59 26.45 -0.45
CA LYS A 165 -16.12 27.62 -1.23
C LYS A 165 -17.17 28.14 -2.23
N ARG A 166 -18.02 27.24 -2.76
CA ARG A 166 -19.15 27.61 -3.64
C ARG A 166 -20.44 27.96 -2.87
N GLY A 167 -20.44 27.87 -1.53
CA GLY A 167 -21.60 28.17 -0.69
C GLY A 167 -22.68 27.07 -0.66
N GLU A 168 -22.39 25.85 -1.10
CA GLU A 168 -23.33 24.72 -1.12
C GLU A 168 -23.47 24.05 0.25
N ILE A 169 -22.45 24.13 1.09
CA ILE A 169 -22.47 23.73 2.50
C ILE A 169 -21.90 24.84 3.38
N THR A 170 -22.26 24.81 4.67
CA THR A 170 -21.77 25.82 5.63
C THR A 170 -20.36 25.49 6.13
N GLU A 171 -19.65 26.50 6.60
CA GLU A 171 -18.36 26.39 7.29
C GLU A 171 -18.42 25.45 8.51
N GLU A 172 -19.52 25.49 9.27
CA GLU A 172 -19.76 24.61 10.43
C GLU A 172 -19.81 23.14 9.99
N LYS A 173 -20.48 22.84 8.89
CA LYS A 173 -20.58 21.49 8.35
C LYS A 173 -19.23 20.99 7.82
N LEU A 174 -18.47 21.83 7.14
CA LEU A 174 -17.11 21.51 6.70
C LEU A 174 -16.21 21.23 7.90
N THR A 175 -16.28 22.06 8.96
CA THR A 175 -15.53 21.86 10.19
C THR A 175 -15.87 20.51 10.84
N PHE A 176 -17.14 20.13 10.90
CA PHE A 176 -17.56 18.82 11.37
C PHE A 176 -16.91 17.69 10.56
N TYR A 177 -16.90 17.77 9.23
CA TYR A 177 -16.24 16.77 8.39
C TYR A 177 -14.75 16.69 8.63
N LYS A 178 -14.04 17.84 8.66
CA LYS A 178 -12.59 17.90 8.95
C LYS A 178 -12.22 17.27 10.30
N HIS A 179 -13.07 17.43 11.32
CA HIS A 179 -12.81 16.86 12.65
C HIS A 179 -13.09 15.35 12.76
N ASN A 180 -13.78 14.76 11.80
CA ASN A 180 -14.28 13.38 11.91
C ASN A 180 -13.81 12.45 10.77
N ALA A 181 -13.09 12.95 9.77
CA ALA A 181 -12.67 12.17 8.62
C ALA A 181 -11.52 11.19 8.92
N CYS A 182 -10.72 11.46 9.97
CA CYS A 182 -9.63 10.60 10.44
C CYS A 182 -9.84 10.28 11.93
N PRO A 183 -10.76 9.37 12.28
CA PRO A 183 -11.11 9.12 13.69
C PRO A 183 -10.11 8.24 14.44
N SER A 184 -9.16 7.62 13.75
CA SER A 184 -8.17 6.70 14.32
C SER A 184 -6.83 6.75 13.61
N CYS A 185 -5.83 6.04 14.14
CA CYS A 185 -4.59 5.74 13.45
C CYS A 185 -4.81 4.78 12.26
N GLY A 186 -3.80 4.62 11.44
CA GLY A 186 -3.78 3.78 10.24
C GLY A 186 -3.63 4.57 8.95
N ALA A 187 -3.43 3.88 7.83
CA ALA A 187 -3.48 4.49 6.50
C ALA A 187 -4.89 4.96 6.16
N CYS A 188 -5.02 5.79 5.13
CA CYS A 188 -6.32 6.29 4.68
C CYS A 188 -7.31 5.16 4.39
N SER A 189 -8.59 5.33 4.79
CA SER A 189 -9.62 4.30 4.73
C SER A 189 -10.26 4.15 3.34
N PHE A 190 -9.46 4.22 2.28
CA PHE A 190 -9.87 3.98 0.89
C PHE A 190 -8.76 3.27 0.10
N MET A 191 -9.05 2.74 -1.08
CA MET A 191 -8.07 2.03 -1.93
C MET A 191 -7.20 3.03 -2.71
N GLY A 192 -6.45 3.85 -1.96
CA GLY A 192 -5.37 4.69 -2.47
C GLY A 192 -4.05 3.92 -2.53
N THR A 193 -2.94 4.64 -2.64
CA THR A 193 -1.59 4.06 -2.76
C THR A 193 -1.21 3.27 -1.51
N ALA A 194 -1.40 3.81 -0.32
CA ALA A 194 -1.08 3.15 0.94
C ALA A 194 -1.76 1.79 1.05
N SER A 195 -3.10 1.74 0.89
CA SER A 195 -3.88 0.51 0.96
C SER A 195 -3.48 -0.47 -0.15
N THR A 196 -3.30 0.02 -1.39
CA THR A 196 -2.87 -0.83 -2.50
C THR A 196 -1.51 -1.46 -2.22
N MET A 197 -0.52 -0.70 -1.73
CA MET A 197 0.82 -1.24 -1.48
C MET A 197 0.86 -2.19 -0.28
N GLN A 198 -0.01 -2.03 0.72
CA GLN A 198 -0.20 -3.03 1.78
C GLN A 198 -0.73 -4.35 1.19
N VAL A 199 -1.73 -4.29 0.31
CA VAL A 199 -2.26 -5.47 -0.41
C VAL A 199 -1.17 -6.12 -1.28
N MET A 200 -0.36 -5.31 -1.99
CA MET A 200 0.73 -5.84 -2.83
C MET A 200 1.79 -6.57 -2.01
N ALA A 201 2.13 -6.10 -0.81
CA ALA A 201 3.08 -6.79 0.07
C ALA A 201 2.60 -8.19 0.48
N GLU A 202 1.28 -8.34 0.75
CA GLU A 202 0.69 -9.66 1.00
C GLU A 202 0.63 -10.50 -0.26
N ALA A 203 0.24 -9.92 -1.40
CA ALA A 203 0.13 -10.63 -2.67
C ALA A 203 1.48 -11.13 -3.19
N LEU A 204 2.58 -10.44 -2.88
CA LEU A 204 3.95 -10.89 -3.17
C LEU A 204 4.43 -12.03 -2.25
N GLY A 205 3.64 -12.42 -1.24
CA GLY A 205 3.99 -13.48 -0.29
C GLY A 205 4.93 -13.04 0.85
N LEU A 206 5.13 -11.73 1.05
CA LEU A 206 6.04 -11.18 2.06
C LEU A 206 5.38 -10.90 3.42
N MET A 207 4.09 -11.18 3.58
CA MET A 207 3.31 -11.00 4.80
C MET A 207 2.67 -12.32 5.26
N LEU A 208 2.27 -12.36 6.52
CA LEU A 208 1.38 -13.42 6.99
C LEU A 208 0.01 -13.28 6.31
N PRO A 209 -0.57 -14.37 5.78
CA PRO A 209 -1.83 -14.30 5.03
C PRO A 209 -3.00 -13.73 5.84
N GLY A 210 -3.78 -12.86 5.20
CA GLY A 210 -4.96 -12.24 5.79
C GLY A 210 -4.65 -11.07 6.73
N SER A 211 -3.48 -10.44 6.62
CA SER A 211 -3.10 -9.32 7.50
C SER A 211 -3.15 -7.93 6.84
N ALA A 212 -3.20 -7.84 5.51
CA ALA A 212 -3.32 -6.56 4.84
C ALA A 212 -4.67 -5.87 5.09
N LEU A 213 -4.64 -4.55 5.27
CA LEU A 213 -5.80 -3.66 5.50
C LEU A 213 -6.67 -4.02 6.71
N MET A 214 -6.09 -4.74 7.68
CA MET A 214 -6.72 -4.88 8.98
C MET A 214 -6.92 -3.49 9.59
N PRO A 215 -8.06 -3.20 10.27
CA PRO A 215 -8.19 -1.94 10.99
C PRO A 215 -7.02 -1.74 11.97
N ALA A 216 -6.40 -0.58 11.94
CA ALA A 216 -5.25 -0.26 12.79
C ALA A 216 -5.59 -0.28 14.30
N THR A 217 -6.87 -0.12 14.61
CA THR A 217 -7.43 -0.22 15.97
C THR A 217 -7.68 -1.65 16.43
N SER A 218 -7.54 -2.64 15.54
CA SER A 218 -7.80 -4.04 15.87
C SER A 218 -6.71 -4.64 16.75
N PRO A 219 -7.05 -5.30 17.86
CA PRO A 219 -6.07 -6.05 18.65
C PRO A 219 -5.43 -7.22 17.88
N ASP A 220 -6.09 -7.70 16.82
CA ASP A 220 -5.55 -8.74 15.95
C ASP A 220 -4.28 -8.27 15.23
N LEU A 221 -4.18 -6.98 14.89
CA LEU A 221 -2.99 -6.43 14.23
C LEU A 221 -1.75 -6.54 15.13
N LEU A 222 -1.91 -6.33 16.44
CA LEU A 222 -0.84 -6.52 17.44
C LEU A 222 -0.38 -7.97 17.49
N GLU A 223 -1.31 -8.90 17.48
CA GLU A 223 -1.00 -10.34 17.49
C GLU A 223 -0.32 -10.77 16.18
N PHE A 224 -0.72 -10.20 15.01
CA PHE A 224 -0.03 -10.43 13.74
C PHE A 224 1.41 -9.89 13.76
N ALA A 225 1.64 -8.69 14.30
CA ALA A 225 2.98 -8.14 14.46
C ALA A 225 3.87 -9.04 15.32
N LYS A 226 3.33 -9.56 16.41
CA LYS A 226 4.04 -10.51 17.28
C LYS A 226 4.35 -11.82 16.57
N LYS A 227 3.39 -12.40 15.85
CA LYS A 227 3.60 -13.62 15.04
C LYS A 227 4.64 -13.37 13.92
N ALA A 228 4.64 -12.19 13.30
CA ALA A 228 5.66 -11.83 12.32
C ALA A 228 7.06 -11.78 12.94
N GLY A 229 7.19 -11.31 14.18
CA GLY A 229 8.45 -11.40 14.93
C GLY A 229 8.91 -12.84 15.18
N GLU A 230 7.99 -13.73 15.53
CA GLU A 230 8.27 -15.17 15.67
C GLU A 230 8.71 -15.76 14.32
N GLN A 231 8.00 -15.42 13.25
CA GLN A 231 8.28 -15.91 11.90
C GLN A 231 9.62 -15.40 11.36
N ALA A 232 10.03 -14.16 11.66
CA ALA A 232 11.33 -13.63 11.25
C ALA A 232 12.50 -14.47 11.80
N VAL A 233 12.38 -14.94 13.04
CA VAL A 233 13.39 -15.86 13.64
C VAL A 233 13.38 -17.21 12.95
N TRP A 234 12.21 -17.72 12.57
CA TRP A 234 12.10 -18.97 11.83
C TRP A 234 12.72 -18.83 10.43
N LEU A 235 12.42 -17.73 9.73
CA LEU A 235 12.99 -17.42 8.41
C LEU A 235 14.53 -17.37 8.49
N ALA A 236 15.09 -16.67 9.48
CA ALA A 236 16.53 -16.57 9.68
C ALA A 236 17.20 -17.94 9.93
N LYS A 237 16.56 -18.80 10.74
CA LYS A 237 17.06 -20.16 11.02
C LYS A 237 17.00 -21.09 9.81
N ASN A 238 16.08 -20.87 8.89
CA ASN A 238 15.87 -21.68 7.68
C ASN A 238 16.51 -21.06 6.43
N ASP A 239 17.12 -19.87 6.54
CA ASP A 239 17.71 -19.08 5.43
C ASP A 239 16.74 -18.87 4.25
N LEU A 240 15.44 -18.74 4.54
CA LEU A 240 14.46 -18.44 3.51
C LEU A 240 14.47 -16.94 3.23
N LYS A 241 14.98 -16.58 2.07
CA LYS A 241 15.24 -15.19 1.66
C LYS A 241 14.12 -14.64 0.78
N PRO A 242 14.00 -13.31 0.70
CA PRO A 242 13.06 -12.67 -0.23
C PRO A 242 13.21 -13.12 -1.68
N SER A 243 14.43 -13.38 -2.16
CA SER A 243 14.67 -13.90 -3.52
C SER A 243 14.14 -15.32 -3.76
N ASP A 244 13.89 -16.10 -2.70
CA ASP A 244 13.27 -17.44 -2.81
C ASP A 244 11.73 -17.35 -2.90
N ILE A 245 11.17 -16.21 -2.51
CA ILE A 245 9.74 -15.94 -2.41
C ILE A 245 9.26 -15.10 -3.60
N VAL A 246 9.94 -13.97 -3.85
CA VAL A 246 9.54 -12.98 -4.84
C VAL A 246 10.18 -13.29 -6.18
N THR A 247 9.36 -13.77 -7.10
CA THR A 247 9.72 -14.16 -8.46
C THR A 247 8.82 -13.44 -9.46
N MET A 248 9.04 -13.60 -10.77
CA MET A 248 8.12 -13.08 -11.79
C MET A 248 6.69 -13.60 -11.56
N LYS A 249 6.51 -14.87 -11.17
CA LYS A 249 5.19 -15.43 -10.84
C LYS A 249 4.52 -14.71 -9.66
N SER A 250 5.30 -14.31 -8.65
CA SER A 250 4.77 -13.55 -7.51
C SER A 250 4.32 -12.15 -7.95
N PHE A 251 5.05 -11.50 -8.87
CA PHE A 251 4.63 -10.22 -9.46
C PHE A 251 3.40 -10.36 -10.35
N GLU A 252 3.31 -11.41 -11.16
CA GLU A 252 2.10 -11.69 -11.96
C GLU A 252 0.88 -11.89 -11.06
N ASN A 253 1.02 -12.65 -9.96
CA ASN A 253 -0.03 -12.79 -8.94
C ASN A 253 -0.42 -11.43 -8.33
N ALA A 254 0.56 -10.63 -7.94
CA ALA A 254 0.31 -9.31 -7.34
C ALA A 254 -0.41 -8.37 -8.33
N ILE A 255 -0.05 -8.37 -9.61
CA ILE A 255 -0.72 -7.57 -10.65
C ILE A 255 -2.16 -8.07 -10.88
N MET A 256 -2.40 -9.38 -10.86
CA MET A 256 -3.76 -9.93 -10.96
C MET A 256 -4.63 -9.51 -9.77
N VAL A 257 -4.08 -9.55 -8.55
CA VAL A 257 -4.76 -9.03 -7.35
C VAL A 257 -5.01 -7.53 -7.47
N HIS A 258 -4.00 -6.75 -7.94
CA HIS A 258 -4.13 -5.32 -8.19
C HIS A 258 -5.30 -5.00 -9.15
N ALA A 259 -5.41 -5.77 -10.23
CA ALA A 259 -6.49 -5.64 -11.20
C ALA A 259 -7.86 -5.92 -10.57
N ALA A 260 -7.96 -6.97 -9.76
CA ALA A 260 -9.20 -7.39 -9.11
C ALA A 260 -9.69 -6.41 -8.03
N ILE A 261 -8.77 -5.71 -7.35
CA ILE A 261 -9.12 -4.71 -6.32
C ILE A 261 -9.30 -3.29 -6.84
N SER A 262 -9.12 -3.04 -8.14
CA SER A 262 -9.05 -1.67 -8.69
C SER A 262 -8.02 -0.81 -7.94
N GLY A 263 -6.78 -1.31 -7.86
CA GLY A 263 -5.69 -0.67 -7.14
C GLY A 263 -5.28 0.69 -7.70
N SER A 264 -4.46 1.41 -6.95
CA SER A 264 -3.94 2.74 -7.33
C SER A 264 -3.07 2.67 -8.57
N THR A 265 -3.18 3.67 -9.45
CA THR A 265 -2.29 3.87 -10.61
C THR A 265 -0.82 4.06 -10.21
N ASN A 266 -0.55 4.52 -8.98
CA ASN A 266 0.81 4.69 -8.45
C ASN A 266 1.59 3.36 -8.38
N SER A 267 0.89 2.24 -8.35
CA SER A 267 1.51 0.90 -8.43
C SER A 267 2.34 0.71 -9.70
N LEU A 268 2.01 1.41 -10.80
CA LEU A 268 2.80 1.36 -12.04
C LEU A 268 4.15 2.07 -11.92
N LEU A 269 4.36 2.87 -10.88
CA LEU A 269 5.68 3.40 -10.51
C LEU A 269 6.37 2.51 -9.47
N HIS A 270 5.60 2.03 -8.47
CA HIS A 270 6.18 1.34 -7.32
C HIS A 270 6.50 -0.12 -7.62
N ILE A 271 5.60 -0.87 -8.25
CA ILE A 271 5.82 -2.30 -8.53
C ILE A 271 7.00 -2.54 -9.47
N PRO A 272 7.19 -1.82 -10.59
CA PRO A 272 8.40 -1.95 -11.39
C PRO A 272 9.69 -1.55 -10.66
N ALA A 273 9.63 -0.51 -9.80
CA ALA A 273 10.78 -0.13 -8.97
C ALA A 273 11.16 -1.24 -7.98
N ILE A 274 10.16 -1.86 -7.33
CA ILE A 274 10.38 -3.01 -6.45
C ILE A 274 10.93 -4.20 -7.24
N ALA A 275 10.34 -4.54 -8.38
CA ALA A 275 10.78 -5.65 -9.23
C ALA A 275 12.25 -5.51 -9.64
N LYS A 276 12.66 -4.29 -9.98
CA LYS A 276 14.06 -3.99 -10.32
C LYS A 276 15.03 -4.32 -9.19
N GLU A 277 14.65 -4.05 -7.93
CA GLU A 277 15.49 -4.39 -6.76
C GLU A 277 15.63 -5.91 -6.54
N PHE A 278 14.68 -6.69 -7.07
CA PHE A 278 14.79 -8.15 -7.15
C PHE A 278 15.46 -8.66 -8.43
N GLY A 279 15.97 -7.75 -9.29
CA GLY A 279 16.57 -8.12 -10.58
C GLY A 279 15.57 -8.57 -11.63
N ILE A 280 14.28 -8.19 -11.48
CA ILE A 280 13.20 -8.55 -12.38
C ILE A 280 12.79 -7.30 -13.18
N GLU A 281 12.77 -7.42 -14.50
CA GLU A 281 12.26 -6.39 -15.39
C GLU A 281 10.75 -6.55 -15.55
N LEU A 282 10.01 -5.47 -15.29
CA LEU A 282 8.56 -5.42 -15.37
C LEU A 282 8.13 -4.14 -16.08
N ASP A 283 7.48 -4.29 -17.22
CA ASP A 283 7.04 -3.18 -18.06
C ASP A 283 5.53 -2.91 -17.96
N ALA A 284 5.11 -1.77 -18.50
CA ALA A 284 3.70 -1.38 -18.53
C ALA A 284 2.84 -2.31 -19.40
N ASP A 285 3.40 -2.91 -20.45
CA ASP A 285 2.68 -3.83 -21.33
C ASP A 285 2.32 -5.13 -20.60
N THR A 286 3.12 -5.57 -19.63
CA THR A 286 2.80 -6.68 -18.73
C THR A 286 1.58 -6.36 -17.85
N PHE A 287 1.51 -5.14 -17.29
CA PHE A 287 0.33 -4.70 -16.56
C PHE A 287 -0.91 -4.69 -17.45
N ASP A 288 -0.84 -4.09 -18.65
CA ASP A 288 -1.98 -4.02 -19.58
C ASP A 288 -2.47 -5.41 -19.95
N ARG A 289 -1.57 -6.33 -20.28
CA ARG A 289 -1.89 -7.70 -20.63
C ARG A 289 -2.63 -8.44 -19.52
N LEU A 290 -2.14 -8.34 -18.27
CA LEU A 290 -2.74 -9.02 -17.14
C LEU A 290 -4.07 -8.38 -16.74
N HIS A 291 -4.17 -7.05 -16.76
CA HIS A 291 -5.42 -6.35 -16.50
C HIS A 291 -6.53 -6.68 -17.49
N ARG A 292 -6.22 -6.80 -18.79
CA ARG A 292 -7.19 -7.19 -19.82
C ARG A 292 -7.80 -8.59 -19.59
N GLY A 293 -7.08 -9.47 -18.91
CA GLY A 293 -7.56 -10.81 -18.58
C GLY A 293 -8.22 -10.92 -17.20
N ALA A 294 -8.19 -9.87 -16.39
CA ALA A 294 -8.67 -9.88 -15.02
C ALA A 294 -10.13 -9.44 -14.91
N HIS A 295 -10.76 -9.77 -13.78
CA HIS A 295 -12.07 -9.23 -13.40
C HIS A 295 -11.93 -8.25 -12.23
N TYR A 296 -12.70 -7.14 -12.25
CA TYR A 296 -12.79 -6.20 -11.15
C TYR A 296 -13.88 -6.66 -10.16
N LEU A 297 -13.49 -6.93 -8.91
CA LEU A 297 -14.34 -7.59 -7.93
C LEU A 297 -14.65 -6.76 -6.67
N LEU A 298 -13.89 -5.70 -6.39
CA LEU A 298 -13.89 -5.04 -5.08
C LEU A 298 -14.74 -3.78 -5.05
N ASN A 299 -15.67 -3.68 -4.07
CA ASN A 299 -16.55 -2.53 -3.83
C ASN A 299 -16.01 -1.59 -2.76
N ILE A 300 -14.78 -1.10 -2.93
CA ILE A 300 -14.14 -0.17 -1.99
C ILE A 300 -13.86 1.17 -2.68
N ARG A 301 -14.04 2.27 -1.95
CA ARG A 301 -13.72 3.62 -2.43
C ARG A 301 -12.26 3.74 -2.88
N PRO A 302 -11.96 4.58 -3.88
CA PRO A 302 -12.85 5.51 -4.60
C PRO A 302 -13.67 4.85 -5.72
N ALA A 303 -13.37 3.63 -6.14
CA ALA A 303 -14.07 2.96 -7.24
C ALA A 303 -15.38 2.26 -6.82
N GLY A 304 -15.60 2.08 -5.53
CA GLY A 304 -16.77 1.47 -4.92
C GLY A 304 -17.40 2.33 -3.82
N GLU A 305 -18.20 1.71 -2.97
CA GLU A 305 -19.04 2.39 -1.98
C GLU A 305 -18.46 2.38 -0.56
N TRP A 306 -17.71 1.33 -0.19
CA TRP A 306 -17.33 1.06 1.19
C TRP A 306 -15.93 1.57 1.55
N PRO A 307 -15.68 1.96 2.81
CA PRO A 307 -14.34 2.23 3.32
C PRO A 307 -13.43 0.99 3.30
N ALA A 308 -12.11 1.20 3.29
CA ALA A 308 -11.13 0.12 3.11
C ALA A 308 -11.15 -0.95 4.20
N GLN A 309 -11.56 -0.63 5.44
CA GLN A 309 -11.68 -1.63 6.52
C GLN A 309 -12.64 -2.78 6.17
N PHE A 310 -13.65 -2.52 5.33
CA PHE A 310 -14.58 -3.55 4.88
C PHE A 310 -13.95 -4.60 3.98
N PHE A 311 -12.84 -4.27 3.32
CA PHE A 311 -12.06 -5.26 2.59
C PHE A 311 -11.57 -6.38 3.50
N TYR A 312 -10.96 -6.03 4.64
CA TYR A 312 -10.56 -7.03 5.64
C TYR A 312 -11.76 -7.79 6.19
N TYR A 313 -12.87 -7.11 6.48
CA TYR A 313 -14.09 -7.77 6.98
C TYR A 313 -14.67 -8.77 5.96
N ALA A 314 -14.43 -8.57 4.67
CA ALA A 314 -14.82 -9.52 3.61
C ALA A 314 -13.77 -10.64 3.37
N GLY A 315 -12.72 -10.72 4.20
CA GLY A 315 -11.67 -11.71 4.10
C GLY A 315 -10.43 -11.27 3.32
N GLY A 316 -10.36 -9.98 2.91
CA GLY A 316 -9.16 -9.33 2.39
C GLY A 316 -8.55 -9.99 1.16
N VAL A 317 -7.21 -9.91 1.08
CA VAL A 317 -6.42 -10.47 -0.02
C VAL A 317 -6.69 -11.96 -0.25
N PRO A 318 -6.78 -12.81 0.79
CA PRO A 318 -7.10 -14.23 0.59
C PRO A 318 -8.43 -14.48 -0.14
N THR A 319 -9.46 -13.68 0.15
CA THR A 319 -10.75 -13.82 -0.56
C THR A 319 -10.63 -13.44 -2.02
N ILE A 320 -9.93 -12.36 -2.37
CA ILE A 320 -9.65 -12.01 -3.77
C ILE A 320 -8.90 -13.15 -4.45
N MET A 321 -7.85 -13.68 -3.81
CA MET A 321 -7.06 -14.77 -4.38
C MET A 321 -7.86 -16.07 -4.57
N GLU A 322 -8.81 -16.38 -3.69
CA GLU A 322 -9.71 -17.52 -3.89
C GLU A 322 -10.65 -17.31 -5.08
N GLU A 323 -11.18 -16.10 -5.26
CA GLU A 323 -12.07 -15.80 -6.39
C GLU A 323 -11.34 -15.85 -7.75
N ILE A 324 -10.07 -15.44 -7.81
CA ILE A 324 -9.27 -15.47 -9.05
C ILE A 324 -8.27 -16.64 -9.08
N LYS A 325 -8.49 -17.68 -8.28
CA LYS A 325 -7.55 -18.78 -8.02
C LYS A 325 -6.99 -19.44 -9.28
N ASP A 326 -7.85 -19.66 -10.27
CA ASP A 326 -7.47 -20.32 -11.51
C ASP A 326 -6.54 -19.46 -12.41
N MET A 327 -6.36 -18.19 -12.06
CA MET A 327 -5.51 -17.23 -12.76
C MET A 327 -4.18 -16.99 -12.03
N LEU A 328 -3.97 -17.63 -10.88
CA LEU A 328 -2.80 -17.43 -10.03
C LEU A 328 -1.79 -18.58 -10.09
N HIS A 329 -0.55 -18.28 -9.92
CA HIS A 329 0.52 -19.24 -9.66
C HIS A 329 0.47 -19.68 -8.19
N LEU A 330 -0.20 -20.78 -7.89
CA LEU A 330 -0.40 -21.27 -6.53
C LEU A 330 0.84 -21.95 -5.94
N ASP A 331 1.83 -22.26 -6.77
CA ASP A 331 3.08 -22.92 -6.42
C ASP A 331 4.16 -21.95 -5.89
N VAL A 332 3.89 -20.62 -5.87
CA VAL A 332 4.85 -19.64 -5.37
C VAL A 332 5.04 -19.79 -3.85
N MET A 333 6.29 -19.69 -3.42
CA MET A 333 6.67 -19.73 -2.00
C MET A 333 6.26 -18.43 -1.30
N THR A 334 6.02 -18.50 0.01
CA THR A 334 5.70 -17.34 0.85
C THR A 334 6.53 -17.34 2.14
N VAL A 335 6.47 -16.24 2.89
CA VAL A 335 7.14 -16.11 4.20
C VAL A 335 6.71 -17.14 5.24
N THR A 336 5.61 -17.85 5.03
CA THR A 336 5.19 -18.93 5.94
C THR A 336 6.01 -20.21 5.78
N GLY A 337 6.84 -20.31 4.74
CA GLY A 337 7.52 -21.53 4.33
C GLY A 337 6.61 -22.54 3.60
N LYS A 338 5.43 -22.07 3.22
CA LYS A 338 4.43 -22.80 2.44
C LYS A 338 4.14 -22.07 1.13
N THR A 339 3.58 -22.78 0.17
CA THR A 339 3.11 -22.18 -1.07
C THR A 339 1.84 -21.34 -0.85
N LEU A 340 1.54 -20.46 -1.81
CA LEU A 340 0.29 -19.70 -1.81
C LEU A 340 -0.92 -20.61 -1.69
N GLY A 341 -0.98 -21.69 -2.47
CA GLY A 341 -2.08 -22.64 -2.45
C GLY A 341 -2.28 -23.30 -1.09
N GLU A 342 -1.19 -23.72 -0.44
CA GLU A 342 -1.23 -24.30 0.92
C GLU A 342 -1.74 -23.28 1.96
N ASN A 343 -1.33 -22.02 1.88
CA ASN A 343 -1.81 -20.96 2.77
C ASN A 343 -3.32 -20.72 2.61
N LEU A 344 -3.82 -20.67 1.38
CA LEU A 344 -5.27 -20.51 1.13
C LEU A 344 -6.07 -21.67 1.73
N GLU A 345 -5.58 -22.92 1.58
CA GLU A 345 -6.22 -24.08 2.19
C GLU A 345 -6.16 -24.07 3.74
N ASP A 346 -5.09 -23.57 4.33
CA ASP A 346 -4.99 -23.40 5.78
C ASP A 346 -6.00 -22.37 6.31
N LEU A 347 -6.20 -21.25 5.60
CA LEU A 347 -7.18 -20.24 5.98
C LEU A 347 -8.62 -20.75 5.94
N LYS A 348 -8.95 -21.64 5.01
CA LYS A 348 -10.26 -22.33 4.99
C LYS A 348 -10.49 -23.19 6.22
N LYS A 349 -9.43 -23.85 6.69
CA LYS A 349 -9.52 -24.81 7.79
C LYS A 349 -9.48 -24.18 9.18
N ASN A 350 -8.88 -23.00 9.32
CA ASN A 350 -8.65 -22.37 10.62
C ASN A 350 -9.74 -21.39 11.07
N GLY A 351 -10.83 -21.24 10.28
CA GLY A 351 -11.96 -20.38 10.63
C GLY A 351 -11.74 -18.89 10.31
N PHE A 352 -10.72 -18.56 9.51
CA PHE A 352 -10.42 -17.18 9.11
C PHE A 352 -11.61 -16.47 8.45
N TYR A 353 -12.23 -17.13 7.47
CA TYR A 353 -13.35 -16.54 6.72
C TYR A 353 -14.61 -16.38 7.58
N ASP A 354 -14.87 -17.32 8.51
CA ASP A 354 -16.00 -17.21 9.47
C ASP A 354 -15.79 -16.04 10.42
N LYS A 355 -14.56 -15.86 10.90
CA LYS A 355 -14.18 -14.69 11.71
C LYS A 355 -14.42 -13.40 10.95
N CYS A 356 -13.97 -13.29 9.70
CA CYS A 356 -14.17 -12.13 8.86
C CYS A 356 -15.67 -11.85 8.65
N GLN A 357 -16.47 -12.86 8.31
CA GLN A 357 -17.92 -12.71 8.17
C GLN A 357 -18.57 -12.17 9.44
N SER A 358 -18.10 -12.55 10.62
CA SER A 358 -18.63 -12.04 11.90
C SER A 358 -18.48 -10.51 12.07
N TYR A 359 -17.55 -9.89 11.38
CA TYR A 359 -17.43 -8.41 11.34
C TYR A 359 -18.48 -7.80 10.41
N LEU A 360 -18.75 -8.40 9.24
CA LEU A 360 -19.77 -7.95 8.31
C LEU A 360 -21.18 -8.12 8.87
N ASP A 361 -21.43 -9.16 9.66
CA ASP A 361 -22.73 -9.43 10.29
C ASP A 361 -23.18 -8.26 11.18
N LYS A 362 -22.24 -7.53 11.80
CA LYS A 362 -22.55 -6.32 12.59
C LYS A 362 -23.13 -5.18 11.75
N TRP A 363 -22.91 -5.22 10.44
CA TRP A 363 -23.38 -4.25 9.45
C TRP A 363 -24.52 -4.79 8.60
N ASN A 364 -25.02 -6.01 8.88
CA ASN A 364 -25.98 -6.73 8.04
C ASN A 364 -25.51 -6.92 6.59
N LEU A 365 -24.21 -7.11 6.38
CA LEU A 365 -23.56 -7.27 5.09
C LEU A 365 -23.10 -8.71 4.88
N LYS A 366 -23.07 -9.11 3.60
CA LYS A 366 -22.44 -10.35 3.15
C LYS A 366 -21.10 -10.03 2.48
N ARG A 367 -20.23 -11.01 2.42
CA ARG A 367 -18.96 -10.89 1.69
C ARG A 367 -19.16 -10.37 0.25
N GLU A 368 -20.19 -10.85 -0.45
CA GLU A 368 -20.51 -10.49 -1.83
C GLU A 368 -20.89 -9.01 -2.03
N ASP A 369 -21.28 -8.30 -0.97
CA ASP A 369 -21.54 -6.86 -1.03
C ASP A 369 -20.24 -6.06 -1.15
N ILE A 370 -19.11 -6.64 -0.70
CA ILE A 370 -17.78 -6.04 -0.68
C ILE A 370 -16.87 -6.64 -1.77
N ILE A 371 -16.78 -7.98 -1.83
CA ILE A 371 -15.99 -8.72 -2.81
C ILE A 371 -16.93 -9.58 -3.62
N ARG A 372 -17.11 -9.21 -4.87
CA ARG A 372 -17.97 -9.97 -5.81
C ARG A 372 -17.35 -11.31 -6.16
N PRO A 373 -18.17 -12.35 -6.35
CA PRO A 373 -17.69 -13.60 -6.92
C PRO A 373 -17.23 -13.40 -8.37
N PHE A 374 -16.27 -14.22 -8.80
CA PHE A 374 -15.64 -14.12 -10.11
C PHE A 374 -16.63 -14.17 -11.28
N ASP A 375 -17.71 -14.92 -11.15
CA ASP A 375 -18.77 -15.06 -12.17
C ASP A 375 -19.76 -13.89 -12.22
N LYS A 376 -19.68 -12.95 -11.24
CA LYS A 376 -20.53 -11.74 -11.15
C LYS A 376 -19.72 -10.50 -10.82
N PRO A 377 -18.67 -10.16 -11.59
CA PRO A 377 -17.79 -9.05 -11.30
C PRO A 377 -18.48 -7.69 -11.49
N PHE A 378 -17.87 -6.62 -11.02
CA PHE A 378 -18.24 -5.25 -11.38
C PHE A 378 -17.81 -4.91 -12.81
N GLY A 379 -16.73 -5.50 -13.30
CA GLY A 379 -16.21 -5.39 -14.66
C GLY A 379 -15.46 -6.63 -15.07
N THR A 380 -15.52 -6.93 -16.37
CA THR A 380 -14.87 -8.11 -16.98
C THR A 380 -13.42 -7.84 -17.39
N ASP A 381 -12.95 -6.62 -17.21
CA ASP A 381 -11.56 -6.19 -17.36
C ASP A 381 -11.01 -5.73 -16.01
N GLY A 382 -9.70 -5.76 -15.82
CA GLY A 382 -9.04 -5.12 -14.70
C GLY A 382 -9.15 -3.60 -14.79
N SER A 383 -8.76 -2.91 -13.72
CA SER A 383 -9.07 -1.49 -13.53
C SER A 383 -8.22 -0.51 -14.34
N ILE A 384 -7.05 -0.93 -14.81
CA ILE A 384 -6.08 -0.06 -15.48
C ILE A 384 -5.95 -0.43 -16.95
N ALA A 385 -5.83 0.59 -17.79
CA ALA A 385 -5.41 0.45 -19.18
C ALA A 385 -4.18 1.32 -19.47
N ILE A 386 -3.29 0.80 -20.30
CA ILE A 386 -2.15 1.55 -20.83
C ILE A 386 -2.55 2.13 -22.21
N LEU A 387 -2.59 3.45 -22.28
CA LEU A 387 -2.94 4.18 -23.48
C LEU A 387 -1.67 4.54 -24.26
N LYS A 388 -1.71 4.41 -25.58
CA LYS A 388 -0.59 4.81 -26.47
C LYS A 388 -1.13 5.70 -27.59
N GLY A 389 -0.39 6.74 -27.92
CA GLY A 389 -0.75 7.68 -29.00
C GLY A 389 0.32 8.75 -29.20
N ASN A 390 0.08 9.68 -30.11
CA ASN A 390 1.04 10.75 -30.42
C ASN A 390 1.27 11.74 -29.26
N LEU A 391 0.32 11.88 -28.33
CA LEU A 391 0.48 12.68 -27.11
C LEU A 391 1.36 11.95 -26.06
N ALA A 392 1.24 10.63 -25.97
CA ALA A 392 1.98 9.80 -25.04
C ALA A 392 2.50 8.54 -25.77
N PRO A 393 3.57 8.65 -26.60
CA PRO A 393 4.06 7.54 -27.42
C PRO A 393 4.60 6.38 -26.56
N ASP A 394 5.20 6.69 -25.42
CA ASP A 394 5.74 5.70 -24.47
C ASP A 394 4.68 5.11 -23.53
N GLY A 395 3.48 5.67 -23.54
CA GLY A 395 2.33 5.21 -22.76
C GLY A 395 1.84 6.24 -21.74
N ALA A 396 0.54 6.12 -21.43
CA ALA A 396 -0.13 6.82 -20.35
C ALA A 396 -1.01 5.82 -19.59
N VAL A 397 -1.33 6.10 -18.35
CA VAL A 397 -2.13 5.23 -17.50
C VAL A 397 -3.49 5.84 -17.26
N VAL A 398 -4.54 5.03 -17.38
CA VAL A 398 -5.90 5.42 -16.97
C VAL A 398 -6.55 4.33 -16.14
N LYS A 399 -7.24 4.74 -15.07
CA LYS A 399 -8.13 3.87 -14.30
C LYS A 399 -9.51 3.87 -14.98
N HIS A 400 -9.64 3.04 -16.03
CA HIS A 400 -10.80 3.10 -16.93
C HIS A 400 -12.13 2.67 -16.29
N THR A 401 -12.09 1.95 -15.17
CA THR A 401 -13.30 1.51 -14.46
C THR A 401 -14.12 2.68 -13.89
N VAL A 402 -13.51 3.84 -13.71
CA VAL A 402 -14.18 5.06 -13.20
C VAL A 402 -14.43 6.09 -14.30
N VAL A 403 -14.06 5.81 -15.54
CA VAL A 403 -14.28 6.71 -16.68
C VAL A 403 -15.68 6.49 -17.25
N PRO A 404 -16.50 7.56 -17.43
CA PRO A 404 -17.78 7.46 -18.12
C PRO A 404 -17.62 6.91 -19.54
N LYS A 405 -18.50 6.00 -19.97
CA LYS A 405 -18.37 5.30 -21.26
C LYS A 405 -18.36 6.24 -22.48
N GLU A 406 -19.09 7.34 -22.39
CA GLU A 406 -19.11 8.41 -23.41
C GLU A 406 -17.77 9.10 -23.58
N MET A 407 -16.92 9.10 -22.54
CA MET A 407 -15.58 9.71 -22.57
C MET A 407 -14.52 8.79 -23.20
N PHE A 408 -14.83 7.52 -23.47
CA PHE A 408 -13.88 6.61 -24.11
C PHE A 408 -13.57 6.99 -25.57
N ASN A 409 -14.43 7.77 -26.19
CA ASN A 409 -14.23 8.30 -27.53
C ASN A 409 -14.76 9.73 -27.61
N ALA A 410 -13.95 10.70 -27.23
CA ALA A 410 -14.31 12.10 -27.16
C ALA A 410 -13.27 13.01 -27.81
N VAL A 411 -13.72 14.12 -28.35
CA VAL A 411 -12.84 15.21 -28.84
C VAL A 411 -12.99 16.37 -27.86
N LEU A 412 -11.89 16.71 -27.18
CA LEU A 412 -11.88 17.69 -26.11
C LEU A 412 -10.99 18.88 -26.48
N ARG A 413 -11.31 20.05 -25.90
CA ARG A 413 -10.52 21.26 -26.05
C ARG A 413 -9.40 21.28 -25.02
N ALA A 414 -8.15 21.29 -25.46
CA ALA A 414 -6.98 21.33 -24.59
C ALA A 414 -6.88 22.66 -23.79
N ARG A 415 -6.69 22.53 -22.49
CA ARG A 415 -6.48 23.65 -21.53
C ARG A 415 -5.18 23.36 -20.76
N PRO A 416 -4.02 23.78 -21.30
CA PRO A 416 -2.73 23.52 -20.68
C PRO A 416 -2.43 24.50 -19.54
N TYR A 417 -1.86 23.99 -18.46
CA TYR A 417 -1.34 24.71 -17.29
C TYR A 417 0.07 24.23 -16.98
N ASP A 418 0.90 25.09 -16.40
CA ASP A 418 2.30 24.77 -16.09
C ASP A 418 2.50 24.38 -14.62
N CYS A 419 1.44 24.44 -13.81
CA CYS A 419 1.40 23.96 -12.43
C CYS A 419 -0.03 23.56 -12.01
N GLU A 420 -0.15 22.78 -10.94
CA GLU A 420 -1.42 22.32 -10.40
C GLU A 420 -2.27 23.48 -9.86
N GLU A 421 -1.65 24.46 -9.20
CA GLU A 421 -2.33 25.61 -8.59
C GLU A 421 -3.11 26.44 -9.59
N ASP A 422 -2.53 26.69 -10.77
CA ASP A 422 -3.21 27.42 -11.85
C ASP A 422 -4.42 26.63 -12.40
N ALA A 423 -4.28 25.31 -12.51
CA ALA A 423 -5.37 24.44 -12.93
C ALA A 423 -6.51 24.41 -11.91
N ILE A 424 -6.20 24.29 -10.61
CA ILE A 424 -7.19 24.37 -9.52
C ILE A 424 -7.91 25.72 -9.56
N HIS A 425 -7.17 26.82 -9.70
CA HIS A 425 -7.77 28.15 -9.79
C HIS A 425 -8.76 28.25 -10.95
N ALA A 426 -8.37 27.76 -12.14
CA ALA A 426 -9.23 27.75 -13.31
C ALA A 426 -10.52 26.90 -13.14
N VAL A 427 -10.44 25.79 -12.41
CA VAL A 427 -11.61 24.98 -12.07
C VAL A 427 -12.53 25.75 -11.13
N LEU A 428 -11.99 26.29 -10.03
CA LEU A 428 -12.78 26.99 -9.00
C LEU A 428 -13.38 28.30 -9.49
N THR A 429 -12.78 28.98 -10.46
CA THR A 429 -13.30 30.21 -11.09
C THR A 429 -14.20 29.94 -12.29
N HIS A 430 -14.54 28.69 -12.56
CA HIS A 430 -15.39 28.26 -13.68
C HIS A 430 -14.84 28.61 -15.07
N GLU A 431 -13.53 28.71 -15.23
CA GLU A 431 -12.90 28.86 -16.54
C GLU A 431 -12.92 27.55 -17.34
N ILE A 432 -12.82 26.40 -16.62
CA ILE A 432 -12.96 25.07 -17.21
C ILE A 432 -14.43 24.78 -17.48
N LYS A 433 -14.73 24.22 -18.64
CA LYS A 433 -16.08 23.93 -19.12
C LYS A 433 -16.21 22.45 -19.51
N PRO A 434 -17.43 21.90 -19.54
CA PRO A 434 -17.70 20.62 -20.18
C PRO A 434 -17.07 20.51 -21.56
N GLY A 435 -16.40 19.41 -21.85
CA GLY A 435 -15.68 19.20 -23.11
C GLY A 435 -14.23 19.74 -23.12
N ASP A 436 -13.69 20.21 -22.00
CA ASP A 436 -12.29 20.56 -21.88
C ASP A 436 -11.41 19.36 -21.46
N ALA A 437 -10.14 19.39 -21.82
CA ALA A 437 -9.09 18.55 -21.29
C ALA A 437 -8.10 19.44 -20.52
N VAL A 438 -8.06 19.31 -19.21
CA VAL A 438 -7.10 19.98 -18.33
C VAL A 438 -5.79 19.23 -18.43
N ILE A 439 -4.72 19.92 -18.85
CA ILE A 439 -3.40 19.31 -19.05
C ILE A 439 -2.40 20.05 -18.17
N ILE A 440 -1.90 19.37 -17.13
CA ILE A 440 -0.89 19.90 -16.22
C ILE A 440 0.49 19.42 -16.68
N ARG A 441 1.39 20.37 -16.95
CA ARG A 441 2.71 20.09 -17.51
C ARG A 441 3.79 20.25 -16.46
N TYR A 442 4.95 19.61 -16.67
CA TYR A 442 6.18 19.71 -15.88
C TYR A 442 6.12 19.10 -14.47
N GLU A 443 5.01 18.56 -14.06
CA GLU A 443 4.79 18.00 -12.71
C GLU A 443 4.71 16.45 -12.68
N GLY A 444 5.30 15.81 -13.67
CA GLY A 444 5.47 14.35 -13.66
C GLY A 444 6.58 13.89 -12.69
N PRO A 445 6.72 12.57 -12.47
CA PRO A 445 7.67 12.00 -11.50
C PRO A 445 9.13 12.43 -11.68
N LYS A 446 9.56 12.71 -12.91
CA LYS A 446 10.90 13.21 -13.19
C LYS A 446 11.06 14.72 -12.98
N GLY A 447 9.98 15.47 -13.04
CA GLY A 447 9.99 16.94 -12.96
C GLY A 447 9.85 17.45 -11.53
N SER A 448 8.92 16.90 -10.77
CA SER A 448 8.52 17.47 -9.49
C SER A 448 8.18 16.45 -8.37
N GLY A 449 8.68 15.23 -8.45
CA GLY A 449 8.62 14.31 -7.32
C GLY A 449 7.26 13.64 -7.07
N MET A 450 6.37 13.57 -8.07
CA MET A 450 5.07 12.87 -8.05
C MET A 450 3.94 13.61 -7.34
N PRO A 451 3.61 14.85 -7.72
CA PRO A 451 2.35 15.45 -7.34
C PRO A 451 1.21 14.67 -8.02
N GLU A 452 0.26 14.20 -7.24
CA GLU A 452 -0.75 13.24 -7.73
C GLU A 452 -1.99 13.93 -8.31
N MET A 453 -1.99 15.26 -8.44
CA MET A 453 -3.11 16.09 -8.89
C MET A 453 -4.41 15.82 -8.11
N PHE A 454 -4.26 15.48 -6.82
CA PHE A 454 -5.37 15.06 -5.97
C PHE A 454 -6.36 16.20 -5.77
N TYR A 455 -5.89 17.41 -5.42
CA TYR A 455 -6.78 18.56 -5.22
C TYR A 455 -7.43 19.05 -6.52
N THR A 456 -6.74 18.97 -7.65
CA THR A 456 -7.35 19.24 -8.96
C THR A 456 -8.48 18.24 -9.24
N THR A 457 -8.24 16.95 -8.99
CA THR A 457 -9.26 15.90 -9.14
C THR A 457 -10.45 16.14 -8.22
N GLU A 458 -10.22 16.50 -6.95
CA GLU A 458 -11.26 16.80 -5.98
C GLU A 458 -12.10 18.03 -6.37
N ALA A 459 -11.43 19.10 -6.85
CA ALA A 459 -12.11 20.30 -7.34
C ALA A 459 -13.01 19.98 -8.53
N ILE A 460 -12.54 19.18 -9.49
CA ILE A 460 -13.32 18.72 -10.64
C ILE A 460 -14.48 17.83 -10.21
N ALA A 461 -14.22 16.83 -9.37
CA ALA A 461 -15.23 15.86 -8.90
C ALA A 461 -16.30 16.50 -7.98
N SER A 462 -16.04 17.69 -7.44
CA SER A 462 -17.01 18.44 -6.64
C SER A 462 -18.19 18.97 -7.48
N ASP A 463 -18.03 19.09 -8.80
CA ASP A 463 -19.05 19.41 -9.78
C ASP A 463 -19.32 18.17 -10.65
N ALA A 464 -20.51 17.58 -10.49
CA ALA A 464 -20.84 16.31 -11.13
C ALA A 464 -20.90 16.40 -12.68
N GLU A 465 -21.30 17.55 -13.24
CA GLU A 465 -21.35 17.76 -14.69
C GLU A 465 -19.90 17.88 -15.23
N LEU A 466 -19.07 18.64 -14.55
CA LEU A 466 -17.68 18.82 -14.94
C LEU A 466 -16.92 17.48 -14.85
N GLY A 467 -17.05 16.79 -13.73
CA GLY A 467 -16.38 15.49 -13.49
C GLY A 467 -16.74 14.40 -14.51
N ALA A 468 -17.94 14.46 -15.09
CA ALA A 468 -18.40 13.50 -16.10
C ALA A 468 -18.01 13.88 -17.54
N SER A 469 -17.52 15.08 -17.80
CA SER A 469 -17.42 15.64 -19.16
C SER A 469 -16.06 16.20 -19.57
N ILE A 470 -15.06 16.13 -18.67
CA ILE A 470 -13.68 16.57 -18.95
C ILE A 470 -12.68 15.43 -18.77
N ALA A 471 -11.46 15.66 -19.28
CA ALA A 471 -10.31 14.82 -18.94
C ALA A 471 -9.28 15.64 -18.15
N LEU A 472 -8.53 14.97 -17.25
CA LEU A 472 -7.37 15.49 -16.55
C LEU A 472 -6.16 14.64 -16.95
N LEU A 473 -5.08 15.32 -17.42
CA LEU A 473 -3.82 14.71 -17.84
C LEU A 473 -2.65 15.37 -17.14
#